data_0da4f7294ab82263ca52223ce5eff88a
#
_entry.id   0da4f7294ab82263ca52223ce5eff88a
#
_cell.length_a   1.000
_cell.length_b   1.000
_cell.length_c   1.000
_cell.angle_alpha   90.00
_cell.angle_beta   90.00
_cell.angle_gamma   90.00
#
_symmetry.space_group_name_H-M   'P 1'
#
loop_
_entity.id
_entity.type
_entity.pdbx_description
1 polymer ?
#
loop_
_entity_poly.entity_id
_entity_poly.type
_entity_poly.pdbx_seq_one_letter_code
_entity_poly.pdbx_strand_id
1 'polypeptide(L)'
;MEFRFKKENPETEQRRKECDKIRKQFQDKIPIICEKDPKSNIRDIDKTKYLVPSDLTVAQFSFMIRKRIEIPKEAAFFLLVNGKTSITGDVLLQEIYDKHKDPQDGFLYIAYASELICG
;
A
#
# COMPACT_ATOMS: atom_id res chain seq x y z
N MET A 1 -7.25 5.16 9.99
CA MET A 1 -5.81 5.44 9.93
C MET A 1 -5.55 6.63 9.04
N GLU A 2 -4.63 7.47 9.45
CA GLU A 2 -4.20 8.61 8.64
C GLU A 2 -2.79 8.35 8.12
N PHE A 3 -2.63 8.31 6.79
CA PHE A 3 -1.35 8.00 6.17
C PHE A 3 -0.39 9.19 6.26
N ARG A 4 0.86 8.90 6.66
CA ARG A 4 1.92 9.93 6.79
C ARG A 4 2.15 10.65 5.46
N PHE A 5 2.09 9.91 4.34
CA PHE A 5 2.27 10.51 3.03
C PHE A 5 1.31 11.68 2.79
N LYS A 6 0.04 11.53 3.20
CA LYS A 6 -0.94 12.61 3.07
C LYS A 6 -0.66 13.77 4.01
N LYS A 7 -0.15 13.48 5.21
CA LYS A 7 0.22 14.53 6.16
C LYS A 7 1.41 15.35 5.68
N GLU A 8 2.41 14.67 5.12
CA GLU A 8 3.63 15.30 4.62
C GLU A 8 3.43 15.97 3.27
N ASN A 9 2.39 15.57 2.54
CA ASN A 9 2.03 16.14 1.25
C ASN A 9 0.54 16.48 1.29
N PRO A 10 0.16 17.54 2.04
CA PRO A 10 -1.25 17.80 2.32
C PRO A 10 -2.06 18.31 1.12
N GLU A 11 -1.39 18.80 0.10
CA GLU A 11 -2.07 19.32 -1.08
C GLU A 11 -2.47 18.20 -2.02
N THR A 12 -3.77 17.93 -2.09
CA THR A 12 -4.33 16.88 -2.94
C THR A 12 -3.90 17.03 -4.39
N GLU A 13 -3.89 18.24 -4.91
CA GLU A 13 -3.53 18.50 -6.30
C GLU A 13 -2.08 18.12 -6.59
N GLN A 14 -1.17 18.34 -5.66
CA GLN A 14 0.23 17.95 -5.81
C GLN A 14 0.39 16.45 -5.83
N ARG A 15 -0.30 15.73 -4.94
CA ARG A 15 -0.28 14.27 -4.93
C ARG A 15 -0.85 13.71 -6.23
N ARG A 16 -1.94 14.30 -6.72
CA ARG A 16 -2.58 13.89 -7.96
C ARG A 16 -1.66 14.08 -9.16
N LYS A 17 -0.97 15.21 -9.24
CA LYS A 17 -0.02 15.48 -10.32
C LYS A 17 1.12 14.47 -10.33
N GLU A 18 1.63 14.14 -9.14
CA GLU A 18 2.68 13.12 -9.01
C GLU A 18 2.19 11.76 -9.51
N CYS A 19 1.00 11.36 -9.09
CA CYS A 19 0.40 10.08 -9.49
C CYS A 19 0.15 10.05 -11.02
N ASP A 20 -0.43 11.09 -11.57
CA ASP A 20 -0.70 11.19 -13.01
C ASP A 20 0.59 11.08 -13.83
N LYS A 21 1.65 11.72 -13.37
CA LYS A 21 2.96 11.65 -14.04
C LYS A 21 3.50 10.22 -14.03
N ILE A 22 3.42 9.54 -12.90
CA ILE A 22 3.85 8.15 -12.76
C ILE A 22 3.02 7.26 -13.70
N ARG A 23 1.70 7.44 -13.71
CA ARG A 23 0.80 6.62 -14.52
C ARG A 23 1.04 6.81 -16.02
N LYS A 24 1.38 8.00 -16.46
CA LYS A 24 1.71 8.26 -17.85
C LYS A 24 3.03 7.61 -18.25
N GLN A 25 4.02 7.67 -17.36
CA GLN A 25 5.35 7.14 -17.62
C GLN A 25 5.40 5.61 -17.53
N PHE A 26 4.61 5.02 -16.60
CA PHE A 26 4.61 3.58 -16.33
C PHE A 26 3.17 3.05 -16.34
N GLN A 27 2.60 2.88 -17.54
CA GLN A 27 1.18 2.53 -17.71
C GLN A 27 0.83 1.13 -17.22
N ASP A 28 1.80 0.23 -17.15
CA ASP A 28 1.62 -1.15 -16.70
C ASP A 28 1.96 -1.33 -15.22
N LYS A 29 2.18 -0.24 -14.50
CA LYS A 29 2.55 -0.30 -13.09
C LYS A 29 1.55 0.43 -12.21
N ILE A 30 1.50 0.02 -10.95
CA ILE A 30 0.56 0.55 -9.96
C ILE A 30 1.33 1.32 -8.90
N PRO A 31 0.96 2.59 -8.66
CA PRO A 31 1.58 3.39 -7.61
C PRO A 31 0.92 3.11 -6.27
N ILE A 32 1.72 2.62 -5.32
CA ILE A 32 1.24 2.24 -3.99
C ILE A 32 1.97 3.04 -2.92
N ILE A 33 1.21 3.53 -1.94
CA ILE A 33 1.75 4.05 -0.69
C ILE A 33 1.51 2.97 0.36
N CYS A 34 2.58 2.42 0.91
CA CYS A 34 2.50 1.34 1.90
C CYS A 34 3.14 1.79 3.20
N GLU A 35 2.37 1.82 4.29
CA GLU A 35 2.83 2.29 5.59
C GLU A 35 2.36 1.34 6.69
N LYS A 36 3.12 1.33 7.79
CA LYS A 36 2.71 0.56 8.96
C LYS A 36 1.48 1.20 9.59
N ASP A 37 0.51 0.38 10.00
CA ASP A 37 -0.57 0.87 10.85
C ASP A 37 0.05 1.35 12.18
N PRO A 38 -0.23 2.59 12.61
CA PRO A 38 0.40 3.15 13.80
C PRO A 38 0.07 2.39 15.09
N LYS A 39 -1.00 1.60 15.10
CA LYS A 39 -1.37 0.77 16.25
C LYS A 39 -0.59 -0.54 16.30
N SER A 40 0.09 -0.92 15.23
CA SER A 40 0.85 -2.17 15.19
C SER A 40 2.24 -1.97 15.78
N ASN A 41 2.74 -3.00 16.47
CA ASN A 41 4.07 -3.00 17.07
C ASN A 41 5.14 -3.58 16.14
N ILE A 42 4.76 -3.92 14.92
CA ILE A 42 5.69 -4.45 13.94
C ILE A 42 6.67 -3.36 13.50
N ARG A 43 7.81 -3.79 12.92
CA ARG A 43 8.85 -2.87 12.46
C ARG A 43 8.33 -1.91 11.40
N ASP A 44 8.77 -0.65 11.47
CA ASP A 44 8.52 0.34 10.43
C ASP A 44 9.27 -0.02 9.14
N ILE A 45 8.76 0.49 8.03
CA ILE A 45 9.36 0.27 6.72
C ILE A 45 10.10 1.54 6.27
N ASP A 46 11.28 1.35 5.69
CA ASP A 46 12.14 2.44 5.25
C ASP A 46 11.69 3.09 3.94
N LYS A 47 10.95 2.34 3.11
CA LYS A 47 10.44 2.81 1.84
C LYS A 47 8.93 2.67 1.82
N THR A 48 8.22 3.75 1.54
CA THR A 48 6.76 3.77 1.55
C THR A 48 6.12 3.88 0.16
N LYS A 49 6.83 4.45 -0.81
CA LYS A 49 6.34 4.52 -2.19
C LYS A 49 6.80 3.32 -3.00
N TYR A 50 5.87 2.68 -3.67
CA TYR A 50 6.15 1.51 -4.51
C TYR A 50 5.51 1.67 -5.88
N LEU A 51 6.23 1.21 -6.88
CA LEU A 51 5.74 1.14 -8.25
C LEU A 51 5.88 -0.31 -8.68
N VAL A 52 4.77 -1.02 -8.72
CA VAL A 52 4.76 -2.47 -8.92
C VAL A 52 4.01 -2.87 -10.19
N PRO A 53 4.39 -4.01 -10.82
CA PRO A 53 3.67 -4.50 -11.98
C PRO A 53 2.20 -4.75 -11.68
N SER A 54 1.33 -4.42 -12.63
CA SER A 54 -0.12 -4.56 -12.47
C SER A 54 -0.58 -6.01 -12.30
N ASP A 55 0.20 -6.97 -12.80
CA ASP A 55 -0.10 -8.40 -12.70
C ASP A 55 0.48 -9.05 -11.44
N LEU A 56 1.08 -8.28 -10.55
CA LEU A 56 1.51 -8.78 -9.25
C LEU A 56 0.28 -9.10 -8.39
N THR A 57 0.33 -10.24 -7.70
CA THR A 57 -0.76 -10.60 -6.77
C THR A 57 -0.56 -9.94 -5.41
N VAL A 58 -1.63 -9.88 -4.64
CA VAL A 58 -1.57 -9.40 -3.24
C VAL A 58 -0.57 -10.24 -2.45
N ALA A 59 -0.57 -11.57 -2.62
CA ALA A 59 0.36 -12.45 -1.92
C ALA A 59 1.81 -12.14 -2.26
N GLN A 60 2.10 -11.86 -3.53
CA GLN A 60 3.45 -11.51 -3.96
C GLN A 60 3.88 -10.16 -3.37
N PHE A 61 3.00 -9.19 -3.35
CA PHE A 61 3.28 -7.90 -2.74
C PHE A 61 3.50 -8.05 -1.22
N SER A 62 2.66 -8.83 -0.57
CA SER A 62 2.82 -9.16 0.85
C SER A 62 4.20 -9.74 1.14
N PHE A 63 4.63 -10.68 0.32
CA PHE A 63 5.96 -11.29 0.44
C PHE A 63 7.07 -10.25 0.32
N MET A 64 6.95 -9.33 -0.64
CA MET A 64 7.93 -8.25 -0.81
C MET A 64 8.05 -7.38 0.43
N ILE A 65 6.92 -6.99 1.01
CA ILE A 65 6.91 -6.14 2.20
C ILE A 65 7.47 -6.89 3.41
N ARG A 66 7.03 -8.15 3.63
CA ARG A 66 7.55 -8.99 4.71
C ARG A 66 9.06 -9.09 4.67
N LYS A 67 9.61 -9.30 3.49
CA LYS A 67 11.04 -9.42 3.27
C LYS A 67 11.77 -8.12 3.59
N ARG A 68 11.17 -7.00 3.20
CA ARG A 68 11.79 -5.69 3.42
C ARG A 68 11.85 -5.32 4.90
N ILE A 69 10.84 -5.69 5.69
CA ILE A 69 10.84 -5.42 7.13
C ILE A 69 11.45 -6.55 7.95
N GLU A 70 11.92 -7.60 7.29
CA GLU A 70 12.68 -8.70 7.91
C GLU A 70 11.96 -9.39 9.06
N ILE A 71 10.66 -9.66 8.90
CA ILE A 71 9.91 -10.39 9.92
C ILE A 71 9.99 -11.90 9.69
N PRO A 72 9.89 -12.72 10.76
CA PRO A 72 9.91 -14.18 10.62
C PRO A 72 8.76 -14.68 9.76
N LYS A 73 9.01 -15.79 9.04
CA LYS A 73 8.02 -16.42 8.17
C LYS A 73 6.71 -16.76 8.91
N GLU A 74 6.84 -17.15 10.17
CA GLU A 74 5.74 -17.60 11.01
C GLU A 74 4.94 -16.45 11.60
N ALA A 75 5.47 -15.24 11.54
CA ALA A 75 4.79 -14.08 12.11
C ALA A 75 3.52 -13.74 11.32
N ALA A 76 2.46 -13.41 12.02
CA ALA A 76 1.25 -12.92 11.40
C ALA A 76 1.53 -11.60 10.69
N PHE A 77 0.88 -11.42 9.53
CA PHE A 77 1.09 -10.22 8.72
C PHE A 77 -0.16 -9.96 7.89
N PHE A 78 -0.65 -8.74 7.92
CA PHE A 78 -1.88 -8.36 7.24
C PHE A 78 -1.67 -7.10 6.41
N LEU A 79 -2.29 -7.06 5.23
CA LEU A 79 -2.38 -5.88 4.40
C LEU A 79 -3.82 -5.38 4.41
N LEU A 80 -3.98 -4.07 4.58
CA LEU A 80 -5.30 -3.45 4.73
C LEU A 80 -5.39 -2.23 3.81
N VAL A 81 -6.23 -2.30 2.78
CA VAL A 81 -6.42 -1.13 1.92
C VAL A 81 -7.09 -0.02 2.70
N ASN A 82 -6.55 1.18 2.56
CA ASN A 82 -6.97 2.37 3.30
C ASN A 82 -6.93 2.20 4.82
N GLY A 83 -6.15 1.21 5.29
CA GLY A 83 -6.09 0.88 6.71
C GLY A 83 -7.33 0.21 7.25
N LYS A 84 -8.22 -0.30 6.39
CA LYS A 84 -9.53 -0.82 6.80
C LYS A 84 -9.82 -2.23 6.32
N THR A 85 -9.68 -2.49 5.01
CA THR A 85 -10.13 -3.73 4.38
C THR A 85 -8.97 -4.66 4.14
N SER A 86 -8.99 -5.83 4.77
CA SER A 86 -7.95 -6.85 4.59
C SER A 86 -7.99 -7.41 3.17
N ILE A 87 -6.80 -7.54 2.57
CA ILE A 87 -6.64 -8.13 1.24
C ILE A 87 -5.63 -9.25 1.31
N THR A 88 -5.88 -10.33 0.59
CA THR A 88 -4.99 -11.50 0.59
C THR A 88 -5.06 -12.26 -0.74
N GLY A 89 -4.16 -13.20 -0.91
CA GLY A 89 -4.28 -14.26 -1.92
C GLY A 89 -3.86 -13.88 -3.32
N ASP A 90 -4.49 -14.55 -4.28
CA ASP A 90 -4.10 -14.50 -5.68
C ASP A 90 -4.76 -13.36 -6.45
N VAL A 91 -5.49 -12.50 -5.77
CA VAL A 91 -6.10 -11.33 -6.40
C VAL A 91 -5.00 -10.43 -6.95
N LEU A 92 -5.19 -9.97 -8.16
CA LEU A 92 -4.22 -9.07 -8.80
C LEU A 92 -4.32 -7.67 -8.20
N LEU A 93 -3.16 -7.03 -8.04
CA LEU A 93 -3.13 -5.66 -7.55
C LEU A 93 -3.87 -4.70 -8.47
N GLN A 94 -3.97 -5.02 -9.77
CA GLN A 94 -4.78 -4.23 -10.69
C GLN A 94 -6.25 -4.18 -10.24
N GLU A 95 -6.80 -5.32 -9.80
CA GLU A 95 -8.19 -5.37 -9.30
C GLU A 95 -8.35 -4.53 -8.02
N ILE A 96 -7.39 -4.65 -7.11
CA ILE A 96 -7.40 -3.87 -5.88
C ILE A 96 -7.31 -2.38 -6.20
N TYR A 97 -6.44 -2.02 -7.12
CA TYR A 97 -6.27 -0.64 -7.56
C TYR A 97 -7.56 -0.07 -8.13
N ASP A 98 -8.19 -0.80 -9.04
CA ASP A 98 -9.41 -0.34 -9.71
C ASP A 98 -10.54 -0.06 -8.71
N LYS A 99 -10.63 -0.89 -7.66
CA LYS A 99 -11.71 -0.77 -6.65
C LYS A 99 -11.38 0.23 -5.54
N HIS A 100 -10.11 0.39 -5.19
CA HIS A 100 -9.73 1.03 -3.92
C HIS A 100 -8.76 2.20 -4.04
N LYS A 101 -8.31 2.54 -5.24
CA LYS A 101 -7.44 3.71 -5.40
C LYS A 101 -8.11 4.96 -4.84
N ASP A 102 -7.31 5.87 -4.32
CA ASP A 102 -7.83 7.12 -3.79
C ASP A 102 -8.50 7.91 -4.93
N PRO A 103 -9.77 8.29 -4.80
CA PRO A 103 -10.48 8.98 -5.87
C PRO A 103 -9.96 10.38 -6.12
N GLN A 104 -9.25 10.96 -5.18
CA GLN A 104 -8.75 12.33 -5.30
C GLN A 104 -7.34 12.39 -5.88
N ASP A 105 -6.43 11.50 -5.46
CA ASP A 105 -5.03 11.56 -5.90
C ASP A 105 -4.58 10.39 -6.77
N GLY A 106 -5.35 9.29 -6.80
CA GLY A 106 -5.06 8.15 -7.67
C GLY A 106 -4.07 7.12 -7.12
N PHE A 107 -3.46 7.37 -5.96
CA PHE A 107 -2.60 6.38 -5.31
C PHE A 107 -3.43 5.27 -4.65
N LEU A 108 -2.85 4.08 -4.57
CA LEU A 108 -3.41 3.00 -3.77
C LEU A 108 -2.73 3.01 -2.40
N TYR A 109 -3.51 3.17 -1.34
CA TYR A 109 -3.01 3.24 0.02
C TYR A 109 -3.20 1.91 0.74
N ILE A 110 -2.10 1.31 1.20
CA ILE A 110 -2.12 0.02 1.91
C ILE A 110 -1.38 0.18 3.24
N ALA A 111 -2.02 -0.24 4.32
CA ALA A 111 -1.38 -0.35 5.62
C ALA A 111 -0.98 -1.79 5.87
N TYR A 112 0.10 -2.02 6.60
CA TYR A 112 0.45 -3.36 7.07
C TYR A 112 0.46 -3.41 8.59
N ALA A 113 0.20 -4.60 9.14
CA ALA A 113 0.13 -4.81 10.57
C ALA A 113 0.43 -6.27 10.90
N SER A 114 0.88 -6.53 12.12
CA SER A 114 1.11 -7.88 12.62
C SER A 114 -0.13 -8.45 13.31
N GLU A 115 -1.14 -7.65 13.51
CA GLU A 115 -2.40 -8.07 14.13
C GLU A 115 -3.58 -7.42 13.40
N LEU A 116 -4.76 -8.04 13.45
CA LEU A 116 -5.98 -7.42 12.93
C LEU A 116 -6.44 -6.37 13.94
N ILE A 117 -6.37 -5.13 13.52
CA ILE A 117 -6.75 -3.99 14.35
C ILE A 117 -8.18 -3.60 13.99
N CYS A 118 -9.08 -3.75 14.95
CA CYS A 118 -10.47 -3.35 14.79
C CYS A 118 -10.64 -1.92 15.28
N GLY A 119 -11.18 -1.09 14.44
CA GLY A 119 -11.56 0.22 14.90
C GLY A 119 -11.16 1.39 14.29
#